data_f3400be86945525d80a3c28fe18018f6
#
_entry.id   f3400be86945525d80a3c28fe18018f6
#
_cell.length_a   1.000
_cell.length_b   1.000
_cell.length_c   1.000
_cell.angle_alpha   90.00
_cell.angle_beta   90.00
_cell.angle_gamma   90.00
#
_symmetry.space_group_name_H-M   'P 1'
#
loop_
_entity.id
_entity.type
_entity.pdbx_description
1 polymer ?
#
loop_
_entity_poly.entity_id
_entity_poly.type
_entity_poly.pdbx_seq_one_letter_code
_entity_poly.pdbx_strand_id
1 'polypeptide(L)'
;IRYLISSGIVKRAGRGITLVPEYHSTAIELIKGMVSSEPYKERLIRLCEGAELPTDNKDMANAALKDLKAELDYYKVPYTIPDIPLDNAQNINMVRASLKQNIDHYKEEQYANHQVNEWQEIYEYMQLLIVNNGREKEIDDDNVIRVPKSEAAAYLEWILWRAFLAIDHLANKPYDARGFKI
;
A
#
# COMPACT_ATOMS: atom_id res chain seq x y z
N ILE A 1 15.79 -10.90 -11.16
CA ILE A 1 15.10 -9.59 -11.22
C ILE A 1 13.88 -9.65 -12.14
N ARG A 2 13.98 -10.15 -13.40
CA ARG A 2 12.84 -10.20 -14.35
C ARG A 2 11.63 -10.93 -13.75
N TYR A 3 11.83 -12.09 -13.12
CA TYR A 3 10.74 -12.86 -12.49
C TYR A 3 10.08 -12.13 -11.33
N LEU A 4 10.85 -11.39 -10.53
CA LEU A 4 10.31 -10.57 -9.45
C LEU A 4 9.43 -9.43 -9.99
N ILE A 5 9.84 -8.80 -11.10
CA ILE A 5 9.04 -7.75 -11.74
C ILE A 5 7.78 -8.34 -12.38
N SER A 6 7.85 -9.55 -12.98
CA SER A 6 6.68 -10.20 -13.57
C SER A 6 5.64 -10.63 -12.54
N SER A 7 5.99 -10.76 -11.26
CA SER A 7 5.01 -10.98 -10.19
C SER A 7 4.08 -9.79 -9.94
N GLY A 8 4.45 -8.59 -10.41
CA GLY A 8 3.73 -7.36 -10.15
C GLY A 8 3.95 -6.76 -8.75
N ILE A 9 4.57 -7.51 -7.83
CA ILE A 9 4.83 -7.06 -6.45
C ILE A 9 5.96 -6.02 -6.39
N VAL A 10 6.89 -6.10 -7.32
CA VAL A 10 8.01 -5.16 -7.43
C VAL A 10 8.06 -4.50 -8.79
N LYS A 11 8.51 -3.25 -8.85
CA LYS A 11 8.74 -2.50 -10.07
C LYS A 11 10.19 -2.00 -10.15
N ARG A 12 10.64 -1.64 -11.35
CA ARG A 12 11.93 -0.96 -11.52
C ARG A 12 11.86 0.45 -10.96
N ALA A 13 12.90 0.83 -10.22
CA ALA A 13 13.12 2.19 -9.76
C ALA A 13 14.59 2.56 -10.03
N GLY A 14 14.83 3.34 -11.06
CA GLY A 14 16.19 3.68 -11.50
C GLY A 14 17.04 2.44 -11.80
N ARG A 15 18.15 2.26 -11.05
CA ARG A 15 19.05 1.10 -11.14
C ARG A 15 18.66 -0.06 -10.24
N GLY A 16 17.63 0.11 -9.41
CA GLY A 16 17.15 -0.88 -8.44
C GLY A 16 15.75 -1.40 -8.72
N ILE A 17 15.18 -1.99 -7.69
CA ILE A 17 13.79 -2.42 -7.64
C ILE A 17 13.17 -1.87 -6.36
N THR A 18 11.88 -1.56 -6.40
CA THR A 18 11.09 -1.17 -5.24
C THR A 18 9.81 -1.99 -5.17
N LEU A 19 9.22 -2.09 -4.00
CA LEU A 19 7.88 -2.67 -3.85
C LEU A 19 6.85 -1.75 -4.51
N VAL A 20 5.85 -2.36 -5.10
CA VAL A 20 4.66 -1.64 -5.56
C VAL A 20 3.84 -1.32 -4.31
N PRO A 21 3.50 -0.05 -4.03
CA PRO A 21 2.85 0.37 -2.78
C PRO A 21 1.59 -0.44 -2.45
N GLU A 22 0.78 -0.75 -3.46
CA GLU A 22 -0.47 -1.51 -3.33
C GLU A 22 -0.26 -2.94 -2.82
N TYR A 23 0.94 -3.50 -3.02
CA TYR A 23 1.30 -4.85 -2.57
C TYR A 23 2.19 -4.87 -1.32
N HIS A 24 2.40 -3.73 -0.67
CA HIS A 24 3.27 -3.65 0.51
C HIS A 24 2.79 -4.56 1.65
N SER A 25 1.50 -4.53 1.97
CA SER A 25 0.90 -5.40 2.99
C SER A 25 1.04 -6.89 2.62
N THR A 26 0.75 -7.24 1.36
CA THR A 26 0.89 -8.61 0.85
C THR A 26 2.34 -9.09 0.92
N ALA A 27 3.31 -8.23 0.59
CA ALA A 27 4.74 -8.55 0.70
C ALA A 27 5.15 -8.81 2.15
N ILE A 28 4.66 -8.01 3.10
CA ILE A 28 4.91 -8.21 4.54
C ILE A 28 4.31 -9.54 5.01
N GLU A 29 3.09 -9.88 4.62
CA GLU A 29 2.46 -11.14 4.97
C GLU A 29 3.24 -12.34 4.43
N LEU A 30 3.69 -12.27 3.18
CA LEU A 30 4.54 -13.30 2.58
C LEU A 30 5.86 -13.44 3.35
N ILE A 31 6.51 -12.34 3.72
CA ILE A 31 7.75 -12.36 4.48
C ILE A 31 7.53 -12.98 5.87
N LYS A 32 6.47 -12.58 6.58
CA LYS A 32 6.12 -13.14 7.89
C LYS A 32 5.86 -14.65 7.82
N GLY A 33 5.20 -15.11 6.76
CA GLY A 33 4.95 -16.53 6.54
C GLY A 33 6.18 -17.33 6.12
N MET A 34 7.22 -16.63 5.62
CA MET A 34 8.44 -17.25 5.11
C MET A 34 9.60 -17.28 6.13
N VAL A 35 9.39 -16.89 7.37
CA VAL A 35 10.42 -16.97 8.43
C VAL A 35 10.67 -18.45 8.77
N SER A 36 11.43 -19.12 7.92
CA SER A 36 11.92 -20.45 8.13
C SER A 36 13.44 -20.41 8.09
N SER A 37 14.06 -21.08 9.04
CA SER A 37 15.50 -21.36 9.05
C SER A 37 15.91 -22.38 7.98
N GLU A 38 14.97 -22.82 7.16
CA GLU A 38 15.17 -23.80 6.10
C GLU A 38 16.10 -23.25 5.01
N PRO A 39 17.13 -24.00 4.60
CA PRO A 39 18.01 -23.60 3.51
C PRO A 39 17.25 -23.35 2.21
N TYR A 40 17.68 -22.32 1.45
CA TYR A 40 16.99 -21.90 0.22
C TYR A 40 16.75 -23.04 -0.77
N LYS A 41 17.71 -23.96 -0.95
CA LYS A 41 17.56 -25.10 -1.87
C LYS A 41 16.45 -26.07 -1.45
N GLU A 42 16.36 -26.37 -0.17
CA GLU A 42 15.33 -27.26 0.38
C GLU A 42 13.94 -26.64 0.23
N ARG A 43 13.84 -25.35 0.54
CA ARG A 43 12.60 -24.59 0.32
C ARG A 43 12.17 -24.60 -1.14
N LEU A 44 13.09 -24.40 -2.07
CA LEU A 44 12.79 -24.40 -3.50
C LEU A 44 12.29 -25.77 -3.96
N ILE A 45 12.94 -26.86 -3.53
CA ILE A 45 12.53 -28.22 -3.83
C ILE A 45 11.10 -28.46 -3.31
N ARG A 46 10.86 -28.13 -2.04
CA ARG A 46 9.56 -28.29 -1.40
C ARG A 46 8.44 -27.52 -2.13
N LEU A 47 8.72 -26.29 -2.56
CA LEU A 47 7.76 -25.50 -3.35
C LEU A 47 7.49 -26.12 -4.73
N CYS A 48 8.53 -26.68 -5.37
CA CYS A 48 8.37 -27.38 -6.66
C CYS A 48 7.61 -28.72 -6.53
N GLU A 49 7.66 -29.34 -5.36
CA GLU A 49 6.91 -30.57 -5.06
C GLU A 49 5.45 -30.35 -4.63
N GLY A 50 4.96 -29.12 -4.73
CA GLY A 50 3.57 -28.76 -4.45
C GLY A 50 3.26 -28.50 -2.97
N ALA A 51 4.24 -28.06 -2.20
CA ALA A 51 4.00 -27.62 -0.83
C ALA A 51 3.06 -26.39 -0.78
N GLU A 52 2.23 -26.33 0.24
CA GLU A 52 1.35 -25.19 0.49
C GLU A 52 2.14 -23.88 0.60
N LEU A 53 1.68 -22.88 -0.10
CA LEU A 53 2.16 -21.51 0.13
C LEU A 53 1.68 -21.02 1.50
N PRO A 54 2.38 -20.08 2.14
CA PRO A 54 1.89 -19.46 3.38
C PRO A 54 0.47 -18.91 3.26
N THR A 55 0.09 -18.45 2.07
CA THR A 55 -1.26 -17.96 1.76
C THR A 55 -2.33 -19.06 1.71
N ASP A 56 -1.92 -20.31 1.56
CA ASP A 56 -2.81 -21.48 1.48
C ASP A 56 -2.96 -22.16 2.85
N ASN A 57 -2.20 -21.71 3.85
CA ASN A 57 -2.30 -22.21 5.22
C ASN A 57 -3.53 -21.60 5.93
N LYS A 58 -4.43 -22.48 6.38
CA LYS A 58 -5.68 -22.06 7.04
C LYS A 58 -5.44 -21.30 8.33
N ASP A 59 -4.48 -21.71 9.14
CA ASP A 59 -4.22 -21.06 10.43
C ASP A 59 -3.66 -19.66 10.25
N MET A 60 -2.78 -19.48 9.27
CA MET A 60 -2.25 -18.16 8.90
C MET A 60 -3.34 -17.27 8.31
N ALA A 61 -4.19 -17.80 7.45
CA ALA A 61 -5.34 -17.06 6.89
C ALA A 61 -6.30 -16.61 8.00
N ASN A 62 -6.59 -17.46 8.99
CA ASN A 62 -7.40 -17.12 10.15
C ASN A 62 -6.73 -16.05 11.02
N ALA A 63 -5.45 -16.16 11.29
CA ALA A 63 -4.71 -15.15 12.05
C ALA A 63 -4.80 -13.77 11.35
N ALA A 64 -4.52 -13.73 10.04
CA ALA A 64 -4.60 -12.51 9.24
C ALA A 64 -6.03 -11.93 9.17
N LEU A 65 -7.07 -12.77 9.13
CA LEU A 65 -8.46 -12.33 9.20
C LEU A 65 -8.79 -11.74 10.57
N LYS A 66 -8.29 -12.36 11.64
CA LYS A 66 -8.46 -11.85 13.00
C LYS A 66 -7.80 -10.48 13.19
N ASP A 67 -6.58 -10.32 12.70
CA ASP A 67 -5.86 -9.05 12.75
C ASP A 67 -6.60 -7.95 11.98
N LEU A 68 -7.12 -8.26 10.78
CA LEU A 68 -7.91 -7.31 10.00
C LEU A 68 -9.21 -6.90 10.71
N LYS A 69 -9.91 -7.85 11.34
CA LYS A 69 -11.10 -7.53 12.13
C LYS A 69 -10.77 -6.62 13.31
N ALA A 70 -9.68 -6.89 14.02
CA ALA A 70 -9.23 -6.04 15.12
C ALA A 70 -8.89 -4.63 14.64
N GLU A 71 -8.31 -4.49 13.44
CA GLU A 71 -8.05 -3.19 12.82
C GLU A 71 -9.33 -2.44 12.46
N LEU A 72 -10.32 -3.12 11.85
CA LEU A 72 -11.63 -2.54 11.54
C LEU A 72 -12.36 -2.08 12.82
N ASP A 73 -12.33 -2.89 13.86
CA ASP A 73 -12.94 -2.56 15.17
C ASP A 73 -12.21 -1.38 15.84
N TYR A 74 -10.89 -1.33 15.75
CA TYR A 74 -10.08 -0.21 16.28
C TYR A 74 -10.47 1.13 15.62
N TYR A 75 -10.61 1.15 14.32
CA TYR A 75 -11.03 2.33 13.57
C TYR A 75 -12.56 2.55 13.56
N LYS A 76 -13.32 1.65 14.17
CA LYS A 76 -14.80 1.66 14.19
C LYS A 76 -15.40 1.68 12.78
N VAL A 77 -14.75 1.03 11.83
CA VAL A 77 -15.24 0.90 10.46
C VAL A 77 -16.32 -0.18 10.43
N PRO A 78 -17.54 0.14 10.01
CA PRO A 78 -18.61 -0.86 9.92
C PRO A 78 -18.30 -1.88 8.83
N TYR A 79 -18.51 -3.16 9.12
CA TYR A 79 -18.35 -4.23 8.15
C TYR A 79 -19.36 -5.33 8.33
N THR A 80 -19.64 -6.05 7.24
CA THR A 80 -20.47 -7.26 7.26
C THR A 80 -19.63 -8.42 6.78
N ILE A 81 -19.62 -9.51 7.52
CA ILE A 81 -18.91 -10.72 7.12
C ILE A 81 -19.75 -11.40 6.04
N PRO A 82 -19.18 -11.64 4.84
CA PRO A 82 -19.88 -12.42 3.82
C PRO A 82 -20.24 -13.82 4.33
N ASP A 83 -21.37 -14.34 3.88
CA ASP A 83 -21.84 -15.70 4.21
C ASP A 83 -21.05 -16.73 3.38
N ILE A 84 -19.76 -16.86 3.72
CA ILE A 84 -18.82 -17.81 3.08
C ILE A 84 -18.28 -18.71 4.20
N PRO A 85 -18.34 -20.04 4.03
CA PRO A 85 -17.80 -20.96 5.02
C PRO A 85 -16.29 -20.76 5.22
N LEU A 86 -15.85 -20.63 6.48
CA LEU A 86 -14.43 -20.45 6.83
C LEU A 86 -13.73 -21.81 7.04
N ASP A 87 -13.97 -22.74 6.16
CA ASP A 87 -13.49 -24.13 6.25
C ASP A 87 -12.10 -24.34 5.63
N ASN A 88 -11.68 -23.47 4.73
CA ASN A 88 -10.38 -23.52 4.06
C ASN A 88 -9.74 -22.13 3.91
N ALA A 89 -8.43 -22.09 3.64
CA ALA A 89 -7.68 -20.84 3.53
C ALA A 89 -8.19 -19.93 2.40
N GLN A 90 -8.62 -20.51 1.29
CA GLN A 90 -9.11 -19.76 0.14
C GLN A 90 -10.38 -18.97 0.48
N ASN A 91 -11.35 -19.60 1.12
CA ASN A 91 -12.58 -18.95 1.57
C ASN A 91 -12.30 -17.85 2.59
N ILE A 92 -11.40 -18.12 3.54
CA ILE A 92 -10.97 -17.13 4.53
C ILE A 92 -10.32 -15.92 3.84
N ASN A 93 -9.46 -16.15 2.86
CA ASN A 93 -8.82 -15.07 2.10
C ASN A 93 -9.82 -14.29 1.24
N MET A 94 -10.87 -14.91 0.71
CA MET A 94 -11.96 -14.21 0.02
C MET A 94 -12.71 -13.26 0.97
N VAL A 95 -13.08 -13.73 2.16
CA VAL A 95 -13.70 -12.90 3.20
C VAL A 95 -12.76 -11.76 3.58
N ARG A 96 -11.48 -12.05 3.79
CA ARG A 96 -10.46 -11.06 4.12
C ARG A 96 -10.31 -9.98 3.03
N ALA A 97 -10.29 -10.38 1.76
CA ALA A 97 -10.22 -9.44 0.64
C ALA A 97 -11.43 -8.49 0.60
N SER A 98 -12.64 -9.00 0.86
CA SER A 98 -13.84 -8.17 0.95
C SER A 98 -13.78 -7.18 2.12
N LEU A 99 -13.37 -7.64 3.31
CA LEU A 99 -13.25 -6.78 4.49
C LEU A 99 -12.13 -5.74 4.34
N LYS A 100 -11.05 -6.10 3.65
CA LYS A 100 -9.94 -5.18 3.39
C LYS A 100 -10.37 -3.96 2.60
N GLN A 101 -11.30 -4.11 1.67
CA GLN A 101 -11.84 -2.96 0.91
C GLN A 101 -12.45 -1.89 1.82
N ASN A 102 -13.08 -2.28 2.93
CA ASN A 102 -13.68 -1.32 3.85
C ASN A 102 -12.62 -0.50 4.59
N ILE A 103 -11.54 -1.14 5.05
CA ILE A 103 -10.47 -0.41 5.74
C ILE A 103 -9.64 0.44 4.78
N ASP A 104 -9.40 -0.05 3.56
CA ASP A 104 -8.69 0.71 2.53
C ASP A 104 -9.49 1.97 2.15
N HIS A 105 -10.81 1.83 1.95
CA HIS A 105 -11.70 2.95 1.69
C HIS A 105 -11.71 3.97 2.84
N TYR A 106 -11.82 3.50 4.08
CA TYR A 106 -11.74 4.37 5.25
C TYR A 106 -10.42 5.15 5.30
N LYS A 107 -9.29 4.47 5.08
CA LYS A 107 -7.97 5.12 5.07
C LYS A 107 -7.84 6.15 3.95
N GLU A 108 -8.38 5.84 2.76
CA GLU A 108 -8.42 6.78 1.63
C GLU A 108 -9.25 8.03 1.96
N GLU A 109 -10.40 7.87 2.58
CA GLU A 109 -11.23 8.99 3.04
C GLU A 109 -10.53 9.84 4.10
N GLN A 110 -9.91 9.18 5.10
CA GLN A 110 -9.15 9.90 6.13
C GLN A 110 -7.99 10.68 5.51
N TYR A 111 -7.26 10.07 4.59
CA TYR A 111 -6.18 10.75 3.87
C TYR A 111 -6.70 11.97 3.09
N ALA A 112 -7.81 11.82 2.35
CA ALA A 112 -8.40 12.92 1.61
C ALA A 112 -8.82 14.07 2.52
N ASN A 113 -9.51 13.76 3.61
CA ASN A 113 -9.99 14.75 4.56
C ASN A 113 -8.84 15.50 5.25
N HIS A 114 -7.70 14.83 5.44
CA HIS A 114 -6.52 15.42 6.06
C HIS A 114 -5.85 16.46 5.15
N GLN A 115 -5.93 16.31 3.82
CA GLN A 115 -5.24 17.19 2.87
C GLN A 115 -5.64 18.66 2.99
N VAL A 116 -6.84 18.96 3.45
CA VAL A 116 -7.27 20.35 3.71
C VAL A 116 -6.36 21.05 4.71
N ASN A 117 -5.83 20.31 5.67
CA ASN A 117 -4.91 20.84 6.71
C ASN A 117 -3.45 20.88 6.24
N GLU A 118 -3.13 20.20 5.14
CA GLU A 118 -1.78 20.07 4.59
C GLU A 118 -1.49 21.05 3.44
N TRP A 119 -2.35 22.05 3.24
CA TRP A 119 -2.23 22.98 2.12
C TRP A 119 -0.88 23.71 2.07
N GLN A 120 -0.27 23.97 3.23
CA GLN A 120 1.04 24.63 3.32
C GLN A 120 2.13 23.72 2.72
N GLU A 121 2.18 22.45 3.12
CA GLU A 121 3.12 21.46 2.59
C GLU A 121 2.91 21.25 1.07
N ILE A 122 1.65 21.17 0.62
CA ILE A 122 1.30 21.07 -0.79
C ILE A 122 1.88 22.25 -1.57
N TYR A 123 1.72 23.46 -1.05
CA TYR A 123 2.27 24.69 -1.65
C TYR A 123 3.79 24.66 -1.72
N GLU A 124 4.46 24.24 -0.67
CA GLU A 124 5.92 24.15 -0.61
C GLU A 124 6.49 23.14 -1.62
N TYR A 125 5.86 22.00 -1.78
CA TYR A 125 6.23 21.04 -2.83
C TYR A 125 6.01 21.60 -4.25
N MET A 126 4.91 22.33 -4.47
CA MET A 126 4.68 23.01 -5.76
C MET A 126 5.78 24.05 -6.05
N GLN A 127 6.19 24.82 -5.04
CA GLN A 127 7.27 25.79 -5.20
C GLN A 127 8.59 25.11 -5.56
N LEU A 128 8.92 23.97 -4.92
CA LEU A 128 10.12 23.19 -5.27
C LEU A 128 10.10 22.66 -6.68
N LEU A 129 8.94 22.21 -7.16
CA LEU A 129 8.79 21.73 -8.54
C LEU A 129 8.95 22.84 -9.56
N ILE A 130 8.46 24.06 -9.30
CA ILE A 130 8.60 25.24 -10.15
C ILE A 130 10.07 25.67 -10.26
N VAL A 131 10.79 25.67 -9.17
CA VAL A 131 12.21 26.07 -9.12
C VAL A 131 13.10 25.06 -9.83
N ASN A 132 12.59 23.87 -10.11
CA ASN A 132 13.15 22.85 -10.98
C ASN A 132 14.61 22.51 -10.65
N ASN A 133 14.85 21.76 -9.61
CA ASN A 133 16.17 21.12 -9.43
C ASN A 133 16.22 20.04 -8.34
N GLY A 134 15.10 19.58 -7.80
CA GLY A 134 15.09 18.56 -6.74
C GLY A 134 15.87 19.04 -5.51
N ARG A 135 15.71 20.31 -5.18
CA ARG A 135 16.36 20.91 -4.01
C ARG A 135 15.54 20.59 -2.78
N GLU A 136 16.24 20.40 -1.69
CA GLU A 136 15.65 20.32 -0.37
C GLU A 136 15.23 21.73 0.07
N LYS A 137 14.11 21.81 0.75
CA LYS A 137 13.67 23.03 1.42
C LYS A 137 13.34 22.67 2.87
N GLU A 138 13.96 23.36 3.79
CA GLU A 138 13.65 23.30 5.20
C GLU A 138 12.40 24.15 5.46
N ILE A 139 11.38 23.55 6.06
CA ILE A 139 10.14 24.23 6.42
C ILE A 139 10.23 24.68 7.87
N ASP A 140 10.74 23.83 8.73
CA ASP A 140 11.03 24.06 10.13
C ASP A 140 12.22 23.19 10.58
N ASP A 141 12.66 23.32 11.83
CA ASP A 141 13.86 22.66 12.36
C ASP A 141 13.87 21.13 12.21
N ASP A 142 12.70 20.49 12.04
CA ASP A 142 12.54 19.04 11.98
C ASP A 142 11.94 18.55 10.64
N ASN A 143 11.52 19.45 9.76
CA ASN A 143 10.76 19.11 8.57
C ASN A 143 11.41 19.63 7.29
N VAL A 144 12.04 18.71 6.55
CA VAL A 144 12.71 19.00 5.27
C VAL A 144 11.94 18.34 4.14
N ILE A 145 11.41 19.12 3.22
CA ILE A 145 10.82 18.59 2.00
C ILE A 145 11.87 18.44 0.90
N ARG A 146 11.74 17.36 0.14
CA ARG A 146 12.69 17.05 -0.93
C ARG A 146 12.00 16.43 -2.13
N VAL A 147 12.32 16.91 -3.31
CA VAL A 147 11.93 16.30 -4.58
C VAL A 147 13.16 15.73 -5.28
N PRO A 148 13.31 14.39 -5.37
CA PRO A 148 14.42 13.77 -6.10
C PRO A 148 14.39 14.19 -7.58
N LYS A 149 15.56 14.52 -8.14
CA LYS A 149 15.68 15.04 -9.51
C LYS A 149 15.07 14.14 -10.59
N SER A 150 15.12 12.81 -10.38
CA SER A 150 14.59 11.82 -11.32
C SER A 150 13.09 11.58 -11.18
N GLU A 151 12.45 12.12 -10.14
CA GLU A 151 11.07 11.82 -9.75
C GLU A 151 10.15 13.03 -9.83
N ALA A 152 10.61 14.15 -10.37
CA ALA A 152 9.86 15.40 -10.43
C ALA A 152 8.47 15.24 -11.08
N ALA A 153 8.34 14.40 -12.11
CA ALA A 153 7.06 14.14 -12.77
C ALA A 153 6.08 13.39 -11.84
N ALA A 154 6.56 12.38 -11.13
CA ALA A 154 5.73 11.63 -10.18
C ALA A 154 5.29 12.50 -8.98
N TYR A 155 6.19 13.35 -8.50
CA TYR A 155 5.87 14.33 -7.46
C TYR A 155 4.87 15.38 -7.93
N LEU A 156 4.95 15.82 -9.19
CA LEU A 156 3.98 16.74 -9.76
C LEU A 156 2.57 16.10 -9.79
N GLU A 157 2.45 14.87 -10.26
CA GLU A 157 1.16 14.14 -10.25
C GLU A 157 0.62 14.00 -8.83
N TRP A 158 1.46 13.57 -7.90
CA TRP A 158 1.09 13.38 -6.50
C TRP A 158 0.64 14.70 -5.84
N ILE A 159 1.38 15.80 -6.04
CA ILE A 159 1.05 17.07 -5.40
C ILE A 159 -0.20 17.72 -6.01
N LEU A 160 -0.41 17.57 -7.32
CA LEU A 160 -1.65 18.02 -7.96
C LEU A 160 -2.85 17.24 -7.42
N TRP A 161 -2.73 15.94 -7.27
CA TRP A 161 -3.78 15.13 -6.67
C TRP A 161 -4.10 15.56 -5.24
N ARG A 162 -3.08 15.78 -4.39
CA ARG A 162 -3.27 16.33 -3.04
C ARG A 162 -3.94 17.71 -3.07
N ALA A 163 -3.52 18.58 -3.97
CA ALA A 163 -4.12 19.90 -4.12
C ALA A 163 -5.61 19.83 -4.50
N PHE A 164 -5.98 18.94 -5.41
CA PHE A 164 -7.39 18.72 -5.74
C PHE A 164 -8.17 18.19 -4.54
N LEU A 165 -7.61 17.28 -3.76
CA LEU A 165 -8.22 16.80 -2.53
C LEU A 165 -8.42 17.94 -1.51
N ALA A 166 -7.46 18.83 -1.38
CA ALA A 166 -7.50 19.95 -0.44
C ALA A 166 -8.50 21.05 -0.83
N ILE A 167 -8.68 21.32 -2.13
CA ILE A 167 -9.50 22.45 -2.61
C ILE A 167 -11.00 22.11 -2.64
N ASP A 168 -11.36 20.92 -3.06
CA ASP A 168 -12.75 20.61 -3.39
C ASP A 168 -13.40 19.59 -2.46
N HIS A 169 -12.75 19.19 -1.37
CA HIS A 169 -13.12 17.98 -0.62
C HIS A 169 -13.45 16.80 -1.55
N LEU A 170 -12.97 16.88 -2.70
CA LEU A 170 -13.29 16.30 -4.00
C LEU A 170 -14.59 15.51 -3.97
N ALA A 171 -15.54 16.04 -4.69
CA ALA A 171 -16.70 15.27 -5.13
C ALA A 171 -16.28 13.91 -5.75
N ASN A 172 -15.05 13.79 -6.22
CA ASN A 172 -14.40 12.52 -6.57
C ASN A 172 -13.99 11.80 -5.31
N LYS A 173 -14.58 10.66 -5.06
CA LYS A 173 -14.21 9.79 -3.97
C LYS A 173 -12.73 9.38 -4.13
N PRO A 174 -11.93 9.35 -3.06
CA PRO A 174 -10.49 9.09 -3.14
C PRO A 174 -10.11 7.81 -3.90
N TYR A 175 -10.92 6.75 -3.81
CA TYR A 175 -10.68 5.50 -4.51
C TYR A 175 -10.93 5.58 -6.02
N ASP A 176 -11.66 6.58 -6.52
CA ASP A 176 -11.86 6.80 -7.96
C ASP A 176 -10.61 7.41 -8.60
N ALA A 177 -9.70 7.93 -7.78
CA ALA A 177 -8.41 8.48 -8.19
C ALA A 177 -7.29 7.42 -8.33
N ARG A 178 -7.60 6.14 -8.35
CA ARG A 178 -6.63 5.01 -8.47
C ARG A 178 -5.79 5.01 -9.74
N GLY A 179 -6.04 5.93 -10.66
CA GLY A 179 -5.21 6.13 -11.84
C GLY A 179 -3.89 6.85 -11.57
N PHE A 180 -3.76 7.56 -10.46
CA PHE A 180 -2.52 8.22 -10.06
C PHE A 180 -1.55 7.20 -9.47
N LYS A 181 -0.58 6.80 -10.27
CA LYS A 181 0.51 5.91 -9.86
C LYS A 181 1.70 6.77 -9.46
N ILE A 182 1.98 6.81 -8.18
CA ILE A 182 3.24 7.34 -7.65
C ILE A 182 4.30 6.26 -7.67
#